data_6b05d46246ee757c4e29d92fc0af525c
#
_entry.id   6b05d46246ee757c4e29d92fc0af525c
#
_cell.length_a   1.000
_cell.length_b   1.000
_cell.length_c   1.000
_cell.angle_alpha   90.00
_cell.angle_beta   90.00
_cell.angle_gamma   90.00
#
_symmetry.space_group_name_H-M   'P 1'
#
loop_
_entity.id
_entity.type
_entity.pdbx_description
1 polymer ?
#
loop_
_entity_poly.entity_id
_entity_poly.type
_entity_poly.pdbx_seq_one_letter_code
_entity_poly.pdbx_strand_id
1 'polypeptide(L)'
;MELMNTGGRPIKELTEIDAIQVEALAAVCTKSQMAAYFGMTEKTFRAVEERQPEVSTAYRKGKAMAIASVATSLYDQAMAGNFYAMKFYLQTQAGWSEKRALDLDMRPAEDRDWTINIVRAKPDLDSDT
;
A
#
# COMPACT_ATOMS: atom_id res chain seq x y z
N MET A 1 -8.14 32.11 20.16
CA MET A 1 -7.64 32.23 20.46
C MET A 1 -6.59 31.78 20.80
N GLU A 2 -5.99 31.71 20.77
CA GLU A 2 -5.10 31.28 21.01
C GLU A 2 -4.45 31.52 21.98
N LEU A 3 -4.53 31.83 22.39
CA LEU A 3 -3.91 32.19 23.24
C LEU A 3 -3.53 31.48 24.15
N MET A 4 -3.95 30.77 24.30
CA MET A 4 -3.70 30.08 25.13
C MET A 4 -2.53 29.45 25.36
N ASN A 5 -1.78 29.34 24.67
CA ASN A 5 -0.51 28.73 24.85
C ASN A 5 0.43 29.71 25.48
N THR A 6 0.50 29.69 26.73
CA THR A 6 1.28 30.66 27.38
C THR A 6 2.67 30.19 27.72
N GLY A 7 2.93 28.91 27.71
CA GLY A 7 4.19 28.45 28.21
C GLY A 7 5.14 27.94 27.19
N GLY A 8 4.89 28.10 25.90
CA GLY A 8 5.79 27.59 24.95
C GLY A 8 5.25 27.76 23.54
N ARG A 9 5.69 26.92 22.65
CA ARG A 9 5.27 27.02 21.30
C ARG A 9 3.79 26.71 21.14
N PRO A 10 3.11 27.38 20.22
CA PRO A 10 1.73 27.01 19.94
C PRO A 10 1.64 25.56 19.48
N ILE A 11 0.57 24.93 19.88
CA ILE A 11 0.30 23.56 19.45
C ILE A 11 -0.19 23.61 18.03
N LYS A 12 0.41 22.79 17.17
CA LYS A 12 -0.02 22.72 15.79
C LYS A 12 -1.35 22.00 15.70
N GLU A 13 -2.25 22.56 14.94
CA GLU A 13 -3.52 21.93 14.64
C GLU A 13 -3.85 22.16 13.18
N LEU A 14 -4.53 21.19 12.58
CA LEU A 14 -4.96 21.28 11.21
C LEU A 14 -6.46 21.44 11.17
N THR A 15 -6.91 22.25 10.23
CA THR A 15 -8.33 22.51 10.06
C THR A 15 -9.00 21.41 9.25
N GLU A 16 -10.32 21.50 9.11
CA GLU A 16 -11.02 20.56 8.25
C GLU A 16 -10.55 20.65 6.81
N ILE A 17 -10.26 21.87 6.37
CA ILE A 17 -9.76 22.04 5.01
C ILE A 17 -8.39 21.38 4.88
N ASP A 18 -7.56 21.52 5.91
CA ASP A 18 -6.26 20.86 5.91
C ASP A 18 -6.41 19.36 5.85
N ALA A 19 -7.39 18.82 6.55
CA ALA A 19 -7.61 17.37 6.52
C ALA A 19 -7.99 16.90 5.12
N ILE A 20 -8.78 17.69 4.41
CA ILE A 20 -9.10 17.36 3.02
C ILE A 20 -7.83 17.38 2.18
N GLN A 21 -6.96 18.35 2.42
CA GLN A 21 -5.68 18.37 1.70
C GLN A 21 -4.80 17.19 2.05
N VAL A 22 -4.83 16.77 3.32
CA VAL A 22 -4.07 15.59 3.73
C VAL A 22 -4.54 14.37 2.92
N GLU A 23 -5.84 14.20 2.81
CA GLU A 23 -6.36 13.07 2.05
C GLU A 23 -5.89 13.11 0.60
N ALA A 24 -5.97 14.28 -0.03
CA ALA A 24 -5.55 14.40 -1.43
C ALA A 24 -4.06 14.19 -1.60
N LEU A 25 -3.26 14.77 -0.71
CA LEU A 25 -1.81 14.69 -0.83
C LEU A 25 -1.27 13.33 -0.44
N ALA A 26 -2.02 12.56 0.34
CA ALA A 26 -1.54 11.25 0.76
C ALA A 26 -1.29 10.34 -0.44
N ALA A 27 -1.91 10.62 -1.57
CA ALA A 27 -1.68 9.83 -2.77
C ALA A 27 -0.24 9.90 -3.24
N VAL A 28 0.42 11.05 -3.02
CA VAL A 28 1.74 11.27 -3.60
C VAL A 28 2.80 11.68 -2.60
N CYS A 29 2.43 11.86 -1.34
CA CYS A 29 3.38 12.33 -0.32
C CYS A 29 3.59 11.31 0.77
N THR A 30 4.84 11.19 1.21
CA THR A 30 5.13 10.49 2.44
C THR A 30 4.75 11.40 3.61
N LYS A 31 4.74 10.84 4.82
CA LYS A 31 4.42 11.67 5.97
C LYS A 31 5.44 12.77 6.17
N SER A 32 6.70 12.52 5.85
CA SER A 32 7.72 13.55 5.94
C SER A 32 7.43 14.69 4.98
N GLN A 33 7.04 14.35 3.76
CA GLN A 33 6.72 15.38 2.77
C GLN A 33 5.44 16.10 3.15
N MET A 34 4.48 15.38 3.68
CA MET A 34 3.23 15.98 4.14
C MET A 34 3.51 16.99 5.24
N ALA A 35 4.36 16.61 6.19
CA ALA A 35 4.71 17.51 7.28
C ALA A 35 5.36 18.77 6.74
N ALA A 36 6.28 18.62 5.81
CA ALA A 36 6.94 19.76 5.21
C ALA A 36 5.94 20.69 4.53
N TYR A 37 4.95 20.11 3.85
CA TYR A 37 3.92 20.91 3.19
C TYR A 37 3.21 21.81 4.19
N PHE A 38 2.94 21.29 5.39
CA PHE A 38 2.26 22.08 6.42
C PHE A 38 3.23 22.83 7.33
N GLY A 39 4.51 22.86 6.97
CA GLY A 39 5.48 23.66 7.72
C GLY A 39 5.87 23.06 9.06
N MET A 40 5.88 21.76 9.18
CA MET A 40 6.22 21.11 10.44
C MET A 40 7.13 19.93 10.18
N THR A 41 7.69 19.36 11.24
CA THR A 41 8.50 18.16 11.12
C THR A 41 7.60 16.93 11.10
N GLU A 42 8.16 15.81 10.65
CA GLU A 42 7.38 14.58 10.66
C GLU A 42 6.96 14.21 12.07
N LYS A 43 7.83 14.43 13.04
CA LYS A 43 7.49 14.13 14.42
C LYS A 43 6.28 14.95 14.87
N THR A 44 6.26 16.21 14.51
CA THR A 44 5.13 17.08 14.84
C THR A 44 3.87 16.62 14.13
N PHE A 45 4.00 16.22 12.88
CA PHE A 45 2.84 15.74 12.12
C PHE A 45 2.26 14.49 12.78
N ARG A 46 3.10 13.57 13.22
CA ARG A 46 2.61 12.38 13.90
C ARG A 46 1.92 12.71 15.20
N ALA A 47 2.42 13.74 15.91
CA ALA A 47 1.75 14.20 17.12
C ALA A 47 0.38 14.79 16.78
N VAL A 48 0.28 15.50 15.65
CA VAL A 48 -1.01 16.02 15.22
C VAL A 48 -1.96 14.86 14.93
N GLU A 49 -1.48 13.81 14.29
CA GLU A 49 -2.33 12.68 14.02
C GLU A 49 -2.89 12.05 15.29
N GLU A 50 -2.09 12.04 16.34
CA GLU A 50 -2.55 11.48 17.61
C GLU A 50 -3.62 12.35 18.26
N ARG A 51 -3.43 13.66 18.16
CA ARG A 51 -4.41 14.57 18.75
C ARG A 51 -5.65 14.73 17.89
N GLN A 52 -5.50 14.60 16.60
CA GLN A 52 -6.60 14.80 15.67
C GLN A 52 -6.80 13.55 14.83
N PRO A 53 -7.59 12.58 15.32
CA PRO A 53 -7.77 11.32 14.61
C PRO A 53 -8.31 11.50 13.18
N GLU A 54 -9.03 12.57 12.94
CA GLU A 54 -9.54 12.82 11.58
C GLU A 54 -8.41 13.06 10.60
N VAL A 55 -7.28 13.61 11.06
CA VAL A 55 -6.12 13.80 10.18
C VAL A 55 -5.50 12.44 9.84
N SER A 56 -5.37 11.59 10.86
CA SER A 56 -4.84 10.25 10.63
C SER A 56 -5.73 9.47 9.67
N THR A 57 -7.03 9.56 9.87
CA THR A 57 -7.98 8.87 9.01
C THR A 57 -7.89 9.38 7.58
N ALA A 58 -7.78 10.70 7.42
CA ALA A 58 -7.66 11.30 6.08
C ALA A 58 -6.43 10.78 5.37
N TYR A 59 -5.31 10.72 6.08
CA TYR A 59 -4.08 10.24 5.49
C TYR A 59 -4.20 8.79 5.04
N ARG A 60 -4.71 7.93 5.92
CA ARG A 60 -4.83 6.52 5.59
C ARG A 60 -5.82 6.29 4.45
N LYS A 61 -6.92 7.03 4.47
CA LYS A 61 -7.91 6.89 3.41
C LYS A 61 -7.33 7.29 2.06
N GLY A 62 -6.67 8.45 2.01
CA GLY A 62 -6.10 8.93 0.77
C GLY A 62 -5.03 7.98 0.22
N LYS A 63 -4.20 7.46 1.12
CA LYS A 63 -3.17 6.54 0.71
C LYS A 63 -3.78 5.23 0.20
N ALA A 64 -4.77 4.72 0.90
CA ALA A 64 -5.41 3.47 0.50
C ALA A 64 -6.10 3.60 -0.86
N MET A 65 -6.76 4.73 -1.07
CA MET A 65 -7.44 4.96 -2.35
C MET A 65 -6.44 5.04 -3.50
N ALA A 66 -5.31 5.69 -3.26
CA ALA A 66 -4.29 5.81 -4.28
C ALA A 66 -3.68 4.45 -4.61
N ILE A 67 -3.39 3.67 -3.57
CA ILE A 67 -2.85 2.34 -3.78
C ILE A 67 -3.84 1.48 -4.55
N ALA A 68 -5.12 1.56 -4.18
CA ALA A 68 -6.14 0.79 -4.88
C ALA A 68 -6.22 1.17 -6.35
N SER A 69 -6.11 2.46 -6.65
CA SER A 69 -6.16 2.92 -8.04
C SER A 69 -5.00 2.37 -8.86
N VAL A 70 -3.80 2.46 -8.30
CA VAL A 70 -2.62 1.96 -9.00
C VAL A 70 -2.68 0.44 -9.12
N ALA A 71 -3.13 -0.23 -8.07
CA ALA A 71 -3.24 -1.68 -8.09
C ALA A 71 -4.25 -2.14 -9.14
N THR A 72 -5.34 -1.41 -9.29
CA THR A 72 -6.32 -1.73 -10.32
C THR A 72 -5.70 -1.59 -11.71
N SER A 73 -4.93 -0.53 -11.92
CA SER A 73 -4.27 -0.33 -13.20
C SER A 73 -3.27 -1.45 -13.47
N LEU A 74 -2.52 -1.85 -12.45
CA LEU A 74 -1.58 -2.94 -12.58
C LEU A 74 -2.30 -4.24 -12.94
N TYR A 75 -3.40 -4.51 -12.25
CA TYR A 75 -4.19 -5.70 -12.50
C TYR A 75 -4.71 -5.71 -13.94
N ASP A 76 -5.22 -4.56 -14.39
CA ASP A 76 -5.74 -4.47 -15.75
C ASP A 76 -4.66 -4.75 -16.77
N GLN A 77 -3.46 -4.24 -16.54
CA GLN A 77 -2.38 -4.50 -17.48
C GLN A 77 -1.95 -5.95 -17.44
N ALA A 78 -1.95 -6.55 -16.27
CA ALA A 78 -1.62 -7.97 -16.16
C ALA A 78 -2.64 -8.80 -16.93
N MET A 79 -3.91 -8.46 -16.79
CA MET A 79 -4.96 -9.21 -17.50
C MET A 79 -4.90 -8.99 -19.01
N ALA A 80 -4.32 -7.87 -19.42
CA ALA A 80 -4.14 -7.60 -20.84
C ALA A 80 -2.92 -8.30 -21.43
N GLY A 81 -2.15 -9.02 -20.61
CA GLY A 81 -1.05 -9.79 -21.10
C GLY A 81 0.32 -9.19 -20.90
N ASN A 82 0.41 -8.09 -20.15
CA ASN A 82 1.70 -7.49 -19.89
C ASN A 82 2.49 -8.37 -18.94
N PHE A 83 3.60 -8.91 -19.42
CA PHE A 83 4.39 -9.86 -18.64
C PHE A 83 4.92 -9.23 -17.34
N TYR A 84 5.42 -8.02 -17.43
CA TYR A 84 5.99 -7.38 -16.23
C TYR A 84 4.92 -7.12 -15.19
N ALA A 85 3.74 -6.72 -15.64
CA ALA A 85 2.63 -6.49 -14.71
C ALA A 85 2.20 -7.78 -14.05
N MET A 86 2.13 -8.87 -14.82
CA MET A 86 1.77 -10.17 -14.26
C MET A 86 2.80 -10.63 -13.25
N LYS A 87 4.07 -10.48 -13.59
CA LYS A 87 5.14 -10.88 -12.68
C LYS A 87 5.09 -10.08 -11.39
N PHE A 88 4.97 -8.77 -11.50
CA PHE A 88 4.96 -7.92 -10.32
C PHE A 88 3.74 -8.19 -9.45
N TYR A 89 2.59 -8.39 -10.08
CA TYR A 89 1.38 -8.68 -9.33
C TYR A 89 1.53 -9.98 -8.53
N LEU A 90 2.05 -11.02 -9.18
CA LEU A 90 2.22 -12.29 -8.51
C LEU A 90 3.26 -12.20 -7.39
N GLN A 91 4.30 -11.42 -7.59
CA GLN A 91 5.31 -11.25 -6.55
C GLN A 91 4.74 -10.54 -5.33
N THR A 92 3.94 -9.50 -5.55
CA THR A 92 3.46 -8.69 -4.44
C THR A 92 2.20 -9.25 -3.81
N GLN A 93 1.34 -9.89 -4.59
CA GLN A 93 0.06 -10.34 -4.05
C GLN A 93 0.04 -11.81 -3.71
N ALA A 94 0.88 -12.61 -4.35
CA ALA A 94 0.87 -14.04 -4.11
C ALA A 94 2.17 -14.56 -3.51
N GLY A 95 3.14 -13.68 -3.32
CA GLY A 95 4.38 -14.08 -2.68
C GLY A 95 5.34 -14.84 -3.56
N TRP A 96 5.14 -14.82 -4.86
CA TRP A 96 6.05 -15.50 -5.77
C TRP A 96 7.37 -14.73 -5.81
N SER A 97 8.47 -15.44 -6.02
CA SER A 97 9.76 -14.79 -6.19
C SER A 97 10.63 -15.66 -7.06
N GLU A 98 11.53 -15.02 -7.77
CA GLU A 98 12.46 -15.76 -8.61
C GLU A 98 13.41 -16.60 -7.77
N LYS A 99 13.82 -16.08 -6.65
CA LYS A 99 14.71 -16.84 -5.78
C LYS A 99 14.03 -18.10 -5.27
N ARG A 100 12.76 -17.95 -4.86
CA ARG A 100 12.03 -19.11 -4.38
C ARG A 100 11.84 -20.14 -5.48
N ALA A 101 11.58 -19.68 -6.70
CA ALA A 101 11.41 -20.58 -7.82
C ALA A 101 12.69 -21.36 -8.07
N LEU A 102 13.83 -20.70 -7.99
CA LEU A 102 15.11 -21.38 -8.15
C LEU A 102 15.34 -22.39 -7.06
N ASP A 103 15.03 -22.02 -5.83
CA ASP A 103 15.18 -22.94 -4.72
C ASP A 103 14.33 -24.18 -4.92
N LEU A 104 13.11 -24.00 -5.40
CA LEU A 104 12.24 -25.13 -5.64
C LEU A 104 12.77 -26.02 -6.75
N ASP A 105 13.31 -25.40 -7.79
CA ASP A 105 13.86 -26.16 -8.89
C ASP A 105 15.03 -27.04 -8.48
N MET A 106 15.77 -26.59 -7.46
CA MET A 106 16.94 -27.32 -7.01
C MET A 106 16.63 -28.38 -5.99
N ARG A 107 15.37 -28.49 -5.60
CA ARG A 107 14.99 -29.52 -4.65
C ARG A 107 14.77 -30.86 -5.37
N PRO A 108 14.86 -31.97 -4.63
CA PRO A 108 14.55 -33.24 -5.24
C PRO A 108 13.17 -33.27 -5.84
N ALA A 109 13.00 -34.08 -6.87
CA ALA A 109 11.74 -34.13 -7.59
C ALA A 109 10.57 -34.46 -6.70
N GLU A 110 10.78 -35.28 -5.72
CA GLU A 110 9.69 -35.71 -4.84
C GLU A 110 9.21 -34.57 -3.96
N ASP A 111 9.99 -33.51 -3.85
CA ASP A 111 9.59 -32.37 -3.04
C ASP A 111 8.98 -31.26 -3.88
N ARG A 112 8.75 -31.51 -5.15
CA ARG A 112 8.27 -30.45 -6.05
C ARG A 112 6.87 -30.77 -6.52
N ASP A 113 5.93 -30.64 -5.64
CA ASP A 113 4.56 -30.90 -6.07
C ASP A 113 3.77 -29.62 -6.29
N TRP A 114 4.34 -28.52 -5.90
CA TRP A 114 3.61 -27.26 -5.77
C TRP A 114 3.02 -26.74 -7.07
N THR A 115 3.81 -26.72 -8.09
CA THR A 115 3.40 -26.11 -9.34
C THR A 115 2.39 -26.96 -10.06
N ILE A 116 2.67 -28.20 -10.08
CA ILE A 116 1.85 -29.13 -10.83
C ILE A 116 0.45 -29.17 -10.28
N ASN A 117 0.35 -29.16 -8.97
CA ASN A 117 -0.95 -29.22 -8.33
C ASN A 117 -1.78 -28.00 -8.59
N ILE A 118 -1.14 -26.84 -8.59
CA ILE A 118 -1.86 -25.61 -8.87
C ILE A 118 -2.43 -25.62 -10.27
N VAL A 119 -1.63 -26.02 -11.21
CA VAL A 119 -2.05 -26.03 -12.60
C VAL A 119 -3.18 -26.99 -12.80
N ARG A 120 -3.09 -28.14 -12.16
CA ARG A 120 -4.08 -29.13 -12.38
C ARG A 120 -5.38 -28.85 -11.74
N ALA A 121 -5.35 -28.04 -10.75
CA ALA A 121 -6.59 -27.73 -10.08
C ALA A 121 -7.64 -27.26 -11.04
N LYS A 122 -7.24 -26.93 -12.23
CA LYS A 122 -8.11 -26.52 -13.15
C LYS A 122 -8.85 -27.50 -13.84
N PRO A 123 -9.10 -28.27 -14.03
CA PRO A 123 -9.96 -28.96 -14.52
C PRO A 123 -10.64 -29.96 -14.35
N ASP A 124 -10.48 -29.92 -14.32
CA ASP A 124 -10.91 -30.75 -14.33
C ASP A 124 -11.65 -31.23 -14.19
N LEU A 125 -11.69 -30.83 -14.22
CA LEU A 125 -12.29 -31.23 -14.34
C LEU A 125 -12.86 -31.88 -14.69
N ASP A 126 -12.78 -31.80 -15.16
CA ASP A 126 -13.40 -32.35 -15.64
C ASP A 126 -13.56 -33.37 -15.67
N SER A 127 -13.08 -33.27 -15.50
CA SER A 127 -13.25 -34.06 -15.57
C SER A 127 -13.67 -34.91 -15.40
N ASP A 128 -13.78 -34.91 -15.44
CA ASP A 128 -14.16 -35.63 -15.30
C ASP A 128 -14.69 -36.36 -15.20
N THR A 129 -14.65 -36.32 -15.32
CA THR A 129 -15.31 -36.86 -15.37
C THR A 129 -15.89 -37.27 -15.72
#